data_fc0f64215a2b792fdf0ef264d2168a4e
#
_entry.id   fc0f64215a2b792fdf0ef264d2168a4e
#
_cell.length_a   1.000
_cell.length_b   1.000
_cell.length_c   1.000
_cell.angle_alpha   90.00
_cell.angle_beta   90.00
_cell.angle_gamma   90.00
#
_symmetry.space_group_name_H-M   'P 1'
#
loop_
_entity.id
_entity.type
_entity.pdbx_description
1 polymer ?
#
loop_
_entity_poly.entity_id
_entity_poly.type
_entity_poly.pdbx_seq_one_letter_code
_entity_poly.pdbx_strand_id
1 'polypeptide(L)'
;MSGMFDHLALGFGVAFSGTNLLVALIGSFIGTIVGVLPGLGPVNGVAMLVPIAFAMGLPPDTALILLAAVYVGAEYGGRITSILINVPGEAAAVMTTLDGYPMARQGLASVALSLSAWSSFIGSLIAIIGITAFAPFLARWALAFGPAEYFVLMVFAFCALTSLLGDQPVKGVLAAAIGLTIATVGVDSNSGVYPVSYTH
;
A
#
# COMPACT_ATOMS: atom_id res chain seq x y z
N MET A 1 -26.69 -12.82 8.01
CA MET A 1 -25.72 -13.54 7.15
C MET A 1 -26.06 -13.45 5.66
N SER A 2 -27.32 -13.34 5.25
CA SER A 2 -27.74 -13.13 3.86
C SER A 2 -27.11 -11.88 3.22
N GLY A 3 -27.09 -10.76 3.91
CA GLY A 3 -26.55 -9.51 3.35
C GLY A 3 -25.05 -9.50 3.02
N MET A 4 -24.24 -10.34 3.68
CA MET A 4 -22.79 -10.40 3.36
C MET A 4 -22.53 -11.07 2.00
N PHE A 5 -23.27 -12.14 1.69
CA PHE A 5 -23.14 -12.81 0.39
C PHE A 5 -23.70 -11.95 -0.75
N ASP A 6 -24.75 -11.18 -0.49
CA ASP A 6 -25.32 -10.26 -1.49
C ASP A 6 -24.36 -9.12 -1.78
N HIS A 7 -23.69 -8.55 -0.77
CA HIS A 7 -22.64 -7.55 -0.96
C HIS A 7 -21.41 -8.09 -1.68
N LEU A 8 -21.01 -9.32 -1.40
CA LEU A 8 -19.91 -9.98 -2.13
C LEU A 8 -20.27 -10.21 -3.59
N ALA A 9 -21.48 -10.70 -3.87
CA ALA A 9 -21.94 -10.91 -5.24
C ALA A 9 -21.98 -9.60 -6.04
N LEU A 10 -22.47 -8.52 -5.43
CA LEU A 10 -22.43 -7.18 -6.01
C LEU A 10 -20.99 -6.71 -6.27
N GLY A 11 -20.11 -6.85 -5.30
CA GLY A 11 -18.70 -6.47 -5.44
C GLY A 11 -17.99 -7.24 -6.56
N PHE A 12 -18.21 -8.54 -6.67
CA PHE A 12 -17.69 -9.33 -7.77
C PHE A 12 -18.29 -8.91 -9.14
N GLY A 13 -19.58 -8.61 -9.20
CA GLY A 13 -20.23 -8.11 -10.40
C GLY A 13 -19.61 -6.80 -10.89
N VAL A 14 -19.30 -5.89 -9.99
CA VAL A 14 -18.59 -4.64 -10.32
C VAL A 14 -17.14 -4.90 -10.74
N ALA A 15 -16.41 -5.70 -9.99
CA ALA A 15 -15.00 -5.98 -10.24
C ALA A 15 -14.77 -6.68 -11.59
N PHE A 16 -15.64 -7.60 -11.97
CA PHE A 16 -15.56 -8.34 -13.25
C PHE A 16 -16.19 -7.61 -14.44
N SER A 17 -16.63 -6.36 -14.28
CA SER A 17 -17.04 -5.55 -15.44
C SER A 17 -15.85 -5.33 -16.37
N GLY A 18 -16.09 -5.29 -17.69
CA GLY A 18 -15.02 -5.13 -18.68
C GLY A 18 -14.18 -3.88 -18.47
N THR A 19 -14.80 -2.76 -18.05
CA THR A 19 -14.11 -1.51 -17.74
C THR A 19 -13.19 -1.68 -16.54
N ASN A 20 -13.66 -2.30 -15.45
CA ASN A 20 -12.88 -2.45 -14.23
C ASN A 20 -11.74 -3.46 -14.40
N LEU A 21 -11.92 -4.49 -15.24
CA LEU A 21 -10.84 -5.41 -15.60
C LEU A 21 -9.73 -4.68 -16.39
N LEU A 22 -10.09 -3.81 -17.32
CA LEU A 22 -9.11 -2.99 -18.05
C LEU A 22 -8.39 -2.02 -17.12
N VAL A 23 -9.12 -1.37 -16.23
CA VAL A 23 -8.55 -0.46 -15.22
C VAL A 23 -7.60 -1.20 -14.28
N ALA A 24 -7.97 -2.40 -13.83
CA ALA A 24 -7.10 -3.24 -13.01
C ALA A 24 -5.82 -3.65 -13.76
N LEU A 25 -5.94 -4.01 -15.05
CA LEU A 25 -4.78 -4.37 -15.87
C LEU A 25 -3.84 -3.18 -16.06
N ILE A 26 -4.36 -2.00 -16.39
CA ILE A 26 -3.59 -0.78 -16.56
C ILE A 26 -2.95 -0.38 -15.22
N GLY A 27 -3.73 -0.43 -14.13
CA GLY A 27 -3.26 -0.12 -12.79
C GLY A 27 -2.12 -1.03 -12.35
N SER A 28 -2.24 -2.34 -12.56
CA SER A 28 -1.18 -3.29 -12.19
C SER A 28 0.08 -3.08 -13.03
N PHE A 29 -0.04 -2.73 -14.31
CA PHE A 29 1.09 -2.42 -15.17
C PHE A 29 1.82 -1.13 -14.72
N ILE A 30 1.08 -0.04 -14.48
CA ILE A 30 1.62 1.21 -13.94
C ILE A 30 2.28 0.97 -12.58
N GLY A 31 1.60 0.22 -11.71
CA GLY A 31 2.12 -0.15 -10.40
C GLY A 31 3.45 -0.91 -10.51
N THR A 32 3.53 -1.89 -11.41
CA THR A 32 4.77 -2.65 -11.64
C THR A 32 5.92 -1.73 -12.05
N ILE A 33 5.68 -0.77 -12.95
CA ILE A 33 6.69 0.22 -13.33
C ILE A 33 7.14 1.05 -12.11
N VAL A 34 6.19 1.54 -11.32
CA VAL A 34 6.48 2.30 -10.09
C VAL A 34 7.29 1.47 -9.10
N GLY A 35 6.92 0.20 -8.92
CA GLY A 35 7.61 -0.71 -8.00
C GLY A 35 9.03 -1.09 -8.41
N VAL A 36 9.30 -1.14 -9.73
CA VAL A 36 10.66 -1.34 -10.27
C VAL A 36 11.58 -0.16 -9.93
N LEU A 37 11.04 1.03 -9.61
CA LEU A 37 11.84 2.18 -9.21
C LEU A 37 12.15 2.12 -7.70
N PRO A 38 13.41 1.83 -7.31
CA PRO A 38 13.77 1.68 -5.91
C PRO A 38 13.47 2.94 -5.10
N GLY A 39 12.85 2.77 -3.94
CA GLY A 39 12.54 3.86 -3.02
C GLY A 39 11.18 4.54 -3.24
N LEU A 40 10.51 4.32 -4.36
CA LEU A 40 9.13 4.81 -4.52
C LEU A 40 8.13 3.99 -3.71
N GLY A 41 8.15 2.68 -3.87
CA GLY A 41 7.27 1.77 -3.16
C GLY A 41 5.77 1.91 -3.49
N PRO A 42 4.94 0.96 -3.06
CA PRO A 42 3.52 0.93 -3.40
C PRO A 42 2.72 2.08 -2.79
N VAL A 43 3.06 2.49 -1.56
CA VAL A 43 2.35 3.58 -0.87
C VAL A 43 2.49 4.91 -1.59
N ASN A 44 3.72 5.24 -2.02
CA ASN A 44 3.97 6.47 -2.77
C ASN A 44 3.32 6.41 -4.16
N GLY A 45 3.34 5.25 -4.81
CA GLY A 45 2.65 5.03 -6.09
C GLY A 45 1.15 5.31 -6.00
N VAL A 46 0.51 4.78 -4.98
CA VAL A 46 -0.91 5.06 -4.71
C VAL A 46 -1.13 6.55 -4.38
N ALA A 47 -0.34 7.13 -3.50
CA ALA A 47 -0.48 8.53 -3.11
C ALA A 47 -0.37 9.49 -4.30
N MET A 48 0.52 9.22 -5.27
CA MET A 48 0.65 10.00 -6.50
C MET A 48 -0.56 9.86 -7.42
N LEU A 49 -1.21 8.70 -7.42
CA LEU A 49 -2.34 8.42 -8.31
C LEU A 49 -3.70 8.81 -7.75
N VAL A 50 -3.83 9.00 -6.42
CA VAL A 50 -5.08 9.48 -5.82
C VAL A 50 -5.58 10.77 -6.45
N PRO A 51 -4.80 11.86 -6.56
CA PRO A 51 -5.26 13.09 -7.20
C PRO A 51 -5.64 12.89 -8.68
N ILE A 52 -4.93 12.01 -9.39
CA ILE A 52 -5.18 11.71 -10.80
C ILE A 52 -6.52 10.97 -10.93
N ALA A 53 -6.78 9.97 -10.10
CA ALA A 53 -8.04 9.23 -10.10
C ALA A 53 -9.25 10.16 -9.84
N PHE A 54 -9.10 11.12 -8.92
CA PHE A 54 -10.11 12.15 -8.68
C PHE A 54 -10.28 13.09 -9.87
N ALA A 55 -9.20 13.57 -10.47
CA ALA A 55 -9.24 14.45 -11.64
C ALA A 55 -9.87 13.78 -12.86
N MET A 56 -9.74 12.47 -13.01
CA MET A 56 -10.38 11.68 -14.07
C MET A 56 -11.90 11.52 -13.86
N GLY A 57 -12.44 11.88 -12.69
CA GLY A 57 -13.85 11.70 -12.37
C GLY A 57 -14.30 10.24 -12.37
N LEU A 58 -13.41 9.32 -12.01
CA LEU A 58 -13.74 7.89 -11.96
C LEU A 58 -14.80 7.62 -10.88
N PRO A 59 -15.75 6.69 -11.14
CA PRO A 59 -16.62 6.18 -10.09
C PRO A 59 -15.78 5.66 -8.90
N PRO A 60 -16.24 5.81 -7.66
CA PRO A 60 -15.48 5.42 -6.47
C PRO A 60 -14.98 3.97 -6.51
N ASP A 61 -15.82 3.05 -6.97
CA ASP A 61 -15.47 1.62 -7.09
C ASP A 61 -14.34 1.40 -8.09
N THR A 62 -14.40 2.07 -9.25
CA THR A 62 -13.37 2.01 -10.29
C THR A 62 -12.07 2.64 -9.82
N ALA A 63 -12.14 3.77 -9.09
CA ALA A 63 -10.98 4.41 -8.51
C ALA A 63 -10.29 3.51 -7.47
N LEU A 64 -11.06 2.85 -6.60
CA LEU A 64 -10.53 1.89 -5.64
C LEU A 64 -9.85 0.69 -6.32
N ILE A 65 -10.45 0.16 -7.39
CA ILE A 65 -9.87 -0.92 -8.18
C ILE A 65 -8.56 -0.49 -8.83
N LEU A 66 -8.50 0.72 -9.39
CA LEU A 66 -7.27 1.29 -9.95
C LEU A 66 -6.16 1.36 -8.90
N LEU A 67 -6.44 1.98 -7.77
CA LEU A 67 -5.46 2.20 -6.70
C LEU A 67 -4.98 0.88 -6.08
N ALA A 68 -5.89 -0.07 -5.87
CA ALA A 68 -5.55 -1.41 -5.40
C ALA A 68 -4.67 -2.17 -6.40
N ALA A 69 -4.99 -2.07 -7.69
CA ALA A 69 -4.20 -2.70 -8.75
C ALA A 69 -2.79 -2.10 -8.85
N VAL A 70 -2.66 -0.77 -8.70
CA VAL A 70 -1.37 -0.09 -8.66
C VAL A 70 -0.56 -0.55 -7.45
N TYR A 71 -1.19 -0.67 -6.28
CA TYR A 71 -0.54 -1.15 -5.07
C TYR A 71 0.04 -2.55 -5.27
N VAL A 72 -0.79 -3.49 -5.70
CA VAL A 72 -0.37 -4.90 -5.95
C VAL A 72 0.70 -4.98 -7.02
N GLY A 73 0.57 -4.19 -8.10
CA GLY A 73 1.57 -4.11 -9.16
C GLY A 73 2.92 -3.60 -8.65
N ALA A 74 2.92 -2.57 -7.81
CA ALA A 74 4.14 -2.01 -7.24
C ALA A 74 4.83 -2.98 -6.27
N GLU A 75 4.08 -3.71 -5.46
CA GLU A 75 4.59 -4.81 -4.63
C GLU A 75 5.33 -5.85 -5.46
N TYR A 76 4.78 -6.24 -6.60
CA TYR A 76 5.42 -7.20 -7.49
C TYR A 76 6.66 -6.60 -8.18
N GLY A 77 6.57 -5.34 -8.64
CA GLY A 77 7.67 -4.61 -9.28
C GLY A 77 8.92 -4.52 -8.40
N GLY A 78 8.73 -4.24 -7.10
CA GLY A 78 9.81 -4.17 -6.13
C GLY A 78 10.56 -5.49 -5.93
N ARG A 79 9.88 -6.62 -6.14
CA ARG A 79 10.51 -7.95 -6.09
C ARG A 79 11.33 -8.26 -7.33
N ILE A 80 10.97 -7.72 -8.50
CA ILE A 80 11.75 -7.89 -9.73
C ILE A 80 13.15 -7.34 -9.53
N THR A 81 13.28 -6.11 -9.03
CA THR A 81 14.60 -5.49 -8.77
C THR A 81 15.35 -6.17 -7.65
N SER A 82 14.65 -6.64 -6.62
CA SER A 82 15.23 -7.44 -5.54
C SER A 82 15.90 -8.70 -6.07
N ILE A 83 15.24 -9.43 -6.96
CA ILE A 83 15.72 -10.69 -7.53
C ILE A 83 16.83 -10.45 -8.56
N LEU A 84 16.66 -9.49 -9.46
CA LEU A 84 17.56 -9.32 -10.58
C LEU A 84 18.84 -8.55 -10.26
N ILE A 85 18.74 -7.51 -9.43
CA ILE A 85 19.84 -6.57 -9.18
C ILE A 85 20.17 -6.37 -7.71
N ASN A 86 19.56 -7.15 -6.81
CA ASN A 86 19.77 -7.05 -5.35
C ASN A 86 19.44 -5.69 -4.76
N VAL A 87 18.50 -4.97 -5.37
CA VAL A 87 18.04 -3.67 -4.88
C VAL A 87 16.55 -3.79 -4.55
N PRO A 88 16.17 -3.84 -3.26
CA PRO A 88 14.77 -3.94 -2.89
C PRO A 88 14.02 -2.68 -3.26
N GLY A 89 12.88 -2.80 -3.95
CA GLY A 89 12.01 -1.69 -4.30
C GLY A 89 11.30 -1.11 -3.08
N GLU A 90 11.10 -1.94 -2.06
CA GLU A 90 10.42 -1.60 -0.81
C GLU A 90 10.95 -2.44 0.36
N ALA A 91 10.56 -2.09 1.60
CA ALA A 91 11.04 -2.77 2.80
C ALA A 91 10.67 -4.27 2.84
N ALA A 92 9.48 -4.65 2.39
CA ALA A 92 9.04 -6.04 2.35
C ALA A 92 9.83 -6.88 1.34
N ALA A 93 10.30 -6.27 0.25
CA ALA A 93 11.07 -6.93 -0.79
C ALA A 93 12.52 -7.25 -0.39
N VAL A 94 13.01 -6.72 0.74
CA VAL A 94 14.35 -7.04 1.28
C VAL A 94 14.52 -8.54 1.50
N MET A 95 13.52 -9.22 2.04
CA MET A 95 13.59 -10.67 2.26
C MET A 95 13.74 -11.45 0.95
N THR A 96 13.18 -10.93 -0.14
CA THR A 96 13.29 -11.54 -1.47
C THR A 96 14.72 -11.48 -2.03
N THR A 97 15.55 -10.52 -1.57
CA THR A 97 16.96 -10.44 -2.01
C THR A 97 17.79 -11.60 -1.48
N LEU A 98 17.46 -12.14 -0.30
CA LEU A 98 18.27 -13.17 0.38
C LEU A 98 18.33 -14.48 -0.42
N ASP A 99 17.21 -14.90 -0.99
CA ASP A 99 17.14 -16.15 -1.75
C ASP A 99 17.03 -15.90 -3.26
N GLY A 100 16.26 -14.88 -3.66
CA GLY A 100 15.96 -14.59 -5.06
C GLY A 100 17.19 -14.13 -5.85
N TYR A 101 18.00 -13.24 -5.29
CA TYR A 101 19.21 -12.76 -5.96
C TYR A 101 20.29 -13.84 -6.12
N PRO A 102 20.63 -14.67 -5.10
CA PRO A 102 21.51 -15.80 -5.30
C PRO A 102 21.03 -16.78 -6.36
N MET A 103 19.73 -17.05 -6.45
CA MET A 103 19.17 -17.86 -7.53
C MET A 103 19.38 -17.21 -8.90
N ALA A 104 19.15 -15.90 -9.01
CA ALA A 104 19.39 -15.17 -10.26
C ALA A 104 20.86 -15.21 -10.69
N ARG A 105 21.79 -15.10 -9.75
CA ARG A 105 23.24 -15.24 -10.00
C ARG A 105 23.63 -16.62 -10.50
N GLN A 106 22.87 -17.65 -10.17
CA GLN A 106 23.06 -19.02 -10.65
C GLN A 106 22.38 -19.28 -12.01
N GLY A 107 21.84 -18.25 -12.66
CA GLY A 107 21.10 -18.39 -13.93
C GLY A 107 19.64 -18.82 -13.77
N LEU A 108 19.13 -18.90 -12.54
CA LEU A 108 17.75 -19.32 -12.22
C LEU A 108 16.80 -18.11 -12.01
N ALA A 109 17.07 -16.97 -12.63
CA ALA A 109 16.29 -15.76 -12.47
C ALA A 109 14.80 -15.96 -12.84
N SER A 110 14.52 -16.68 -13.94
CA SER A 110 13.15 -16.97 -14.36
C SER A 110 12.38 -17.84 -13.35
N VAL A 111 13.09 -18.79 -12.72
CA VAL A 111 12.52 -19.64 -11.67
C VAL A 111 12.21 -18.81 -10.43
N ALA A 112 13.11 -17.95 -10.00
CA ALA A 112 12.92 -17.08 -8.84
C ALA A 112 11.74 -16.10 -9.06
N LEU A 113 11.64 -15.49 -10.24
CA LEU A 113 10.53 -14.60 -10.59
C LEU A 113 9.20 -15.34 -10.64
N SER A 114 9.13 -16.52 -11.24
CA SER A 114 7.89 -17.31 -11.30
C SER A 114 7.48 -17.82 -9.91
N LEU A 115 8.39 -18.26 -9.08
CA LEU A 115 8.10 -18.63 -7.68
C LEU A 115 7.56 -17.43 -6.90
N SER A 116 8.16 -16.25 -7.06
CA SER A 116 7.67 -15.01 -6.45
C SER A 116 6.25 -14.66 -6.90
N ALA A 117 5.95 -14.81 -8.20
CA ALA A 117 4.61 -14.55 -8.73
C ALA A 117 3.57 -15.54 -8.15
N TRP A 118 3.87 -16.85 -8.18
CA TRP A 118 2.96 -17.86 -7.66
C TRP A 118 2.74 -17.75 -6.15
N SER A 119 3.79 -17.52 -5.38
CA SER A 119 3.67 -17.33 -3.93
C SER A 119 2.85 -16.08 -3.59
N SER A 120 3.01 -15.00 -4.36
CA SER A 120 2.21 -13.79 -4.20
C SER A 120 0.74 -14.04 -4.53
N PHE A 121 0.45 -14.75 -5.62
CA PHE A 121 -0.94 -15.09 -5.99
C PHE A 121 -1.62 -15.91 -4.90
N ILE A 122 -0.98 -16.97 -4.43
CA ILE A 122 -1.53 -17.84 -3.37
C ILE A 122 -1.68 -17.05 -2.06
N GLY A 123 -0.65 -16.29 -1.68
CA GLY A 123 -0.67 -15.46 -0.48
C GLY A 123 -1.77 -14.41 -0.52
N SER A 124 -1.98 -13.77 -1.66
CA SER A 124 -3.05 -12.78 -1.86
C SER A 124 -4.44 -13.42 -1.76
N LEU A 125 -4.64 -14.62 -2.31
CA LEU A 125 -5.90 -15.34 -2.16
C LEU A 125 -6.23 -15.63 -0.69
N ILE A 126 -5.25 -16.13 0.05
CA ILE A 126 -5.42 -16.41 1.48
C ILE A 126 -5.72 -15.12 2.25
N ALA A 127 -4.97 -14.05 1.95
CA ALA A 127 -5.15 -12.74 2.57
C ALA A 127 -6.54 -12.14 2.28
N ILE A 128 -7.03 -12.24 1.04
CA ILE A 128 -8.36 -11.74 0.65
C ILE A 128 -9.45 -12.50 1.40
N ILE A 129 -9.38 -13.83 1.50
CA ILE A 129 -10.31 -14.63 2.28
C ILE A 129 -10.27 -14.21 3.76
N GLY A 130 -9.07 -14.04 4.31
CA GLY A 130 -8.88 -13.56 5.68
C GLY A 130 -9.49 -12.18 5.90
N ILE A 131 -9.18 -11.21 5.04
CA ILE A 131 -9.72 -9.84 5.13
C ILE A 131 -11.25 -9.87 5.03
N THR A 132 -11.80 -10.60 4.07
CA THR A 132 -13.25 -10.70 3.88
C THR A 132 -13.96 -11.25 5.13
N ALA A 133 -13.38 -12.26 5.77
CA ALA A 133 -13.93 -12.84 6.99
C ALA A 133 -13.81 -11.91 8.21
N PHE A 134 -12.70 -11.19 8.34
CA PHE A 134 -12.39 -10.37 9.50
C PHE A 134 -12.71 -8.87 9.33
N ALA A 135 -12.96 -8.40 8.11
CA ALA A 135 -13.23 -6.98 7.84
C ALA A 135 -14.36 -6.37 8.69
N PRO A 136 -15.52 -7.03 8.88
CA PRO A 136 -16.59 -6.47 9.72
C PRO A 136 -16.18 -6.29 11.19
N PHE A 137 -15.33 -7.19 11.69
CA PHE A 137 -14.80 -7.12 13.05
C PHE A 137 -13.77 -5.99 13.18
N LEU A 138 -12.82 -5.94 12.26
CA LEU A 138 -11.78 -4.90 12.21
C LEU A 138 -12.38 -3.50 12.02
N ALA A 139 -13.41 -3.36 11.17
CA ALA A 139 -14.09 -2.09 10.96
C ALA A 139 -14.75 -1.57 12.24
N ARG A 140 -15.40 -2.45 13.03
CA ARG A 140 -15.99 -2.05 14.32
C ARG A 140 -14.91 -1.55 15.29
N TRP A 141 -13.78 -2.22 15.35
CA TRP A 141 -12.67 -1.79 16.19
C TRP A 141 -12.05 -0.48 15.71
N ALA A 142 -11.82 -0.34 14.41
CA ALA A 142 -11.29 0.89 13.84
C ALA A 142 -12.19 2.11 14.09
N LEU A 143 -13.51 1.93 13.98
CA LEU A 143 -14.48 3.00 14.27
C LEU A 143 -14.62 3.31 15.77
N ALA A 144 -14.18 2.41 16.64
CA ALA A 144 -14.14 2.67 18.08
C ALA A 144 -12.96 3.54 18.51
N PHE A 145 -11.95 3.69 17.64
CA PHE A 145 -10.81 4.56 17.89
C PHE A 145 -11.21 6.03 17.72
N GLY A 146 -11.19 6.77 18.82
CA GLY A 146 -11.40 8.21 18.80
C GLY A 146 -10.10 8.99 18.62
N PRO A 147 -10.14 10.33 18.59
CA PRO A 147 -8.96 11.19 18.44
C PRO A 147 -7.89 10.96 19.50
N ALA A 148 -8.29 10.63 20.73
CA ALA A 148 -7.37 10.36 21.83
C ALA A 148 -6.56 9.08 21.61
N GLU A 149 -7.22 8.02 21.13
CA GLU A 149 -6.57 6.74 20.83
C GLU A 149 -5.61 6.87 19.66
N TYR A 150 -5.99 7.63 18.61
CA TYR A 150 -5.10 7.95 17.49
C TYR A 150 -3.86 8.72 17.96
N PHE A 151 -4.01 9.69 18.87
CA PHE A 151 -2.88 10.43 19.44
C PHE A 151 -1.92 9.48 20.17
N VAL A 152 -2.44 8.62 21.04
CA VAL A 152 -1.62 7.64 21.76
C VAL A 152 -0.91 6.69 20.80
N LEU A 153 -1.60 6.23 19.74
CA LEU A 153 -1.02 5.37 18.71
C LEU A 153 0.12 6.07 17.95
N MET A 154 -0.03 7.35 17.65
CA MET A 154 1.03 8.15 17.03
C MET A 154 2.23 8.31 17.96
N VAL A 155 2.01 8.61 19.24
CA VAL A 155 3.09 8.68 20.24
C VAL A 155 3.82 7.34 20.33
N PHE A 156 3.08 6.24 20.38
CA PHE A 156 3.66 4.89 20.39
C PHE A 156 4.51 4.64 19.11
N ALA A 157 4.01 5.01 17.94
CA ALA A 157 4.74 4.87 16.69
C ALA A 157 6.04 5.69 16.70
N PHE A 158 6.02 6.92 17.22
CA PHE A 158 7.24 7.72 17.37
C PHE A 158 8.24 7.10 18.36
N CYS A 159 7.76 6.58 19.48
CA CYS A 159 8.63 5.86 20.43
C CYS A 159 9.25 4.60 19.80
N ALA A 160 8.48 3.85 19.02
CA ALA A 160 8.98 2.69 18.30
C ALA A 160 10.01 3.09 17.22
N LEU A 161 9.76 4.16 16.47
CA LEU A 161 10.72 4.70 15.50
C LEU A 161 12.02 5.14 16.16
N THR A 162 11.98 5.81 17.32
CA THR A 162 13.22 6.22 18.03
C THR A 162 14.08 5.02 18.40
N SER A 163 13.47 3.88 18.70
CA SER A 163 14.19 2.62 18.97
C SER A 163 14.93 2.06 17.75
N LEU A 164 14.46 2.38 16.53
CA LEU A 164 15.05 1.92 15.27
C LEU A 164 16.16 2.86 14.74
N LEU A 165 16.31 4.05 15.30
CA LEU A 165 17.23 5.09 14.78
C LEU A 165 18.72 4.86 15.11
N GLY A 166 19.07 3.80 15.82
CA GLY A 166 20.46 3.43 16.13
C GLY A 166 21.23 4.57 16.83
N ASP A 167 22.46 4.81 16.36
CA ASP A 167 23.42 5.69 17.07
C ASP A 167 23.14 7.21 16.94
N GLN A 168 22.12 7.63 16.19
CA GLN A 168 21.85 9.06 15.96
C GLN A 168 20.38 9.44 16.19
N PRO A 169 19.85 9.27 17.40
CA PRO A 169 18.43 9.51 17.72
C PRO A 169 17.99 10.96 17.46
N VAL A 170 18.89 11.92 17.63
CA VAL A 170 18.59 13.36 17.44
C VAL A 170 18.20 13.65 15.98
N LYS A 171 18.89 13.03 15.00
CA LYS A 171 18.55 13.24 13.58
C LYS A 171 17.18 12.66 13.23
N GLY A 172 16.83 11.53 13.83
CA GLY A 172 15.52 10.92 13.61
C GLY A 172 14.39 11.74 14.23
N VAL A 173 14.58 12.27 15.42
CA VAL A 173 13.60 13.17 16.06
C VAL A 173 13.43 14.46 15.24
N LEU A 174 14.52 15.04 14.73
CA LEU A 174 14.46 16.20 13.84
C LEU A 174 13.71 15.89 12.54
N ALA A 175 14.00 14.76 11.93
CA ALA A 175 13.30 14.34 10.71
C ALA A 175 11.80 14.11 10.95
N ALA A 176 11.44 13.51 12.08
CA ALA A 176 10.06 13.33 12.50
C ALA A 176 9.36 14.68 12.75
N ALA A 177 10.01 15.62 13.40
CA ALA A 177 9.48 16.96 13.65
C ALA A 177 9.25 17.73 12.33
N ILE A 178 10.18 17.64 11.38
CA ILE A 178 10.02 18.22 10.03
C ILE A 178 8.85 17.55 9.30
N GLY A 179 8.75 16.23 9.36
CA GLY A 179 7.64 15.49 8.77
C GLY A 179 6.29 15.89 9.35
N LEU A 180 6.20 16.06 10.66
CA LEU A 180 4.99 16.55 11.35
C LEU A 180 4.62 17.97 10.91
N THR A 181 5.60 18.87 10.80
CA THR A 181 5.30 20.24 10.33
C THR A 181 4.81 20.26 8.89
N ILE A 182 5.36 19.41 8.01
CA ILE A 182 4.86 19.25 6.64
C ILE A 182 3.46 18.65 6.63
N ALA A 183 3.15 17.69 7.50
CA ALA A 183 1.85 17.05 7.60
C ALA A 183 0.72 18.01 8.06
N THR A 184 1.07 19.16 8.66
CA THR A 184 0.06 20.20 8.98
C THR A 184 -0.39 21.01 7.75
N VAL A 185 0.26 20.81 6.60
CA VAL A 185 -0.11 21.45 5.34
C VAL A 185 -1.04 20.52 4.58
N GLY A 186 -2.26 20.94 4.30
CA GLY A 186 -3.25 20.16 3.55
C GLY A 186 -4.58 19.99 4.26
N VAL A 187 -5.37 19.03 3.82
CA VAL A 187 -6.68 18.69 4.40
C VAL A 187 -6.49 17.54 5.38
N ASP A 188 -7.01 17.68 6.59
CA ASP A 188 -7.05 16.57 7.54
C ASP A 188 -7.93 15.44 6.99
N SER A 189 -7.34 14.27 6.81
CA SER A 189 -8.01 13.09 6.26
C SER A 189 -9.16 12.57 7.15
N ASN A 190 -9.17 12.95 8.43
CA ASN A 190 -10.15 12.47 9.41
C ASN A 190 -11.35 13.42 9.54
N SER A 191 -11.12 14.74 9.49
CA SER A 191 -12.16 15.75 9.62
C SER A 191 -12.53 16.42 8.31
N GLY A 192 -11.76 16.26 7.25
CA GLY A 192 -11.94 16.92 5.95
C GLY A 192 -11.71 18.44 5.99
N VAL A 193 -11.20 18.96 7.10
CA VAL A 193 -10.96 20.39 7.31
C VAL A 193 -9.47 20.68 7.17
N TYR A 194 -9.13 21.87 6.67
CA TYR A 194 -7.74 22.33 6.65
C TYR A 194 -7.26 22.55 8.08
N PRO A 195 -6.12 21.94 8.52
CA PRO A 195 -5.58 22.10 9.86
C PRO A 195 -5.23 23.55 10.19
N VAL A 196 -4.94 24.35 9.17
CA VAL A 196 -4.72 25.78 9.28
C VAL A 196 -5.71 26.49 8.36
N SER A 197 -6.80 26.97 8.93
CA SER A 197 -7.78 27.81 8.22
C SER A 197 -7.25 29.24 8.15
N TYR A 198 -6.87 29.69 6.95
CA TYR A 198 -6.55 31.09 6.67
C TYR A 198 -7.83 31.90 6.36
N THR A 199 -8.93 31.60 7.00
CA THR A 199 -10.13 32.46 6.90
C THR A 199 -9.96 33.67 7.81
N HIS A 200 -9.51 34.75 7.25
CA HIS A 200 -9.77 36.11 7.73
C HIS A 200 -10.86 36.75 6.88
#